data_d215053812c981313c3473ba06d05ff2
#
_entry.id   d215053812c981313c3473ba06d05ff2
#
_cell.length_a   1.000
_cell.length_b   1.000
_cell.length_c   1.000
_cell.angle_alpha   90.00
_cell.angle_beta   90.00
_cell.angle_gamma   90.00
#
_symmetry.space_group_name_H-M   'P 1'
#
loop_
_entity.id
_entity.type
_entity.pdbx_description
1 polymer ?
#
loop_
_entity_poly.entity_id
_entity_poly.type
_entity_poly.pdbx_seq_one_letter_code
_entity_poly.pdbx_strand_id
1 'polypeptide(L)'
;MTLVNRWYQLLKLLVTHKKVSIQEVQKEIKTSNQTIKKDIGELNEEIAGIAKIIQKNKHFELEIYDFDFFDEIMQGKLKTASDFNSASKRIAYLLNRLIETEDFLRMDDLSEEVGVSRGTVVKDLKTLKEMINDFDVKITGTPNKGLRIIGDELELRLLLFYFVSPYFSETKTEQFLEEKQAIKHFQKKTNASKQEITLLTKVIGISLNRISSNYLLKKPINRYSGCFEYIQEFNELINQLEEIYELTLSQYEKDFISFPLNIINTSITMIRKANSDLRLYFDPMMMRIRRLDLIDLDESFLYQEMKQHLSLLINRVIFRYRLTDLFYGEIEKKYPFSYQIASECIQALESYLAT
;
A
#
# COMPACT_ATOMS: atom_id res chain seq x y z
N MET A 1 -24.23 -4.24 9.97
CA MET A 1 -23.51 -3.13 9.29
C MET A 1 -23.26 -2.07 10.35
N THR A 2 -22.03 -1.74 10.62
CA THR A 2 -21.67 -0.80 11.69
C THR A 2 -21.91 0.65 11.26
N LEU A 3 -22.11 1.55 12.23
CA LEU A 3 -22.40 2.96 12.00
C LEU A 3 -21.33 3.60 11.08
N VAL A 4 -20.05 3.32 11.36
CA VAL A 4 -18.90 3.86 10.60
C VAL A 4 -18.90 3.43 9.13
N ASN A 5 -19.29 2.19 8.84
CA ASN A 5 -19.37 1.71 7.45
C ASN A 5 -20.51 2.38 6.68
N ARG A 6 -21.63 2.69 7.36
CA ARG A 6 -22.73 3.45 6.76
C ARG A 6 -22.34 4.91 6.46
N TRP A 7 -21.61 5.54 7.35
CA TRP A 7 -21.11 6.91 7.13
C TRP A 7 -20.19 7.00 5.93
N TYR A 8 -19.27 6.04 5.79
CA TYR A 8 -18.39 5.97 4.62
C TYR A 8 -19.19 5.77 3.33
N GLN A 9 -20.16 4.86 3.32
CA GLN A 9 -21.03 4.65 2.15
C GLN A 9 -21.85 5.88 1.82
N LEU A 10 -22.36 6.59 2.83
CA LEU A 10 -23.09 7.84 2.65
C LEU A 10 -22.21 8.93 2.03
N LEU A 11 -21.02 9.15 2.56
CA LEU A 11 -20.08 10.12 2.00
C LEU A 11 -19.67 9.73 0.57
N LYS A 12 -19.35 8.47 0.33
CA LYS A 12 -19.00 7.96 -1.01
C LYS A 12 -20.11 8.23 -2.01
N LEU A 13 -21.36 7.97 -1.63
CA LEU A 13 -22.53 8.21 -2.48
C LEU A 13 -22.67 9.72 -2.80
N LEU A 14 -22.49 10.58 -1.80
CA LEU A 14 -22.59 12.03 -1.94
C LEU A 14 -21.42 12.66 -2.72
N VAL A 15 -20.23 12.07 -2.65
CA VAL A 15 -19.07 12.47 -3.48
C VAL A 15 -19.30 12.09 -4.94
N THR A 16 -19.88 10.91 -5.18
CA THR A 16 -20.13 10.41 -6.54
C THR A 16 -21.28 11.15 -7.23
N HIS A 17 -22.32 11.53 -6.46
CA HIS A 17 -23.51 12.18 -6.96
C HIS A 17 -23.68 13.54 -6.28
N LYS A 18 -23.73 14.62 -7.07
CA LYS A 18 -23.89 15.98 -6.55
C LYS A 18 -25.15 16.19 -5.68
N LYS A 19 -26.21 15.42 -5.97
CA LYS A 19 -27.50 15.46 -5.27
C LYS A 19 -28.05 14.06 -5.14
N VAL A 20 -28.40 13.66 -3.93
CA VAL A 20 -28.93 12.33 -3.64
C VAL A 20 -30.21 12.44 -2.85
N SER A 21 -31.28 11.79 -3.31
CA SER A 21 -32.55 11.75 -2.58
C SER A 21 -32.47 10.74 -1.41
N ILE A 22 -33.34 10.93 -0.42
CA ILE A 22 -33.41 10.00 0.71
C ILE A 22 -33.76 8.56 0.27
N GLN A 23 -34.48 8.42 -0.82
CA GLN A 23 -34.85 7.09 -1.38
C GLN A 23 -33.64 6.39 -1.99
N GLU A 24 -32.77 7.13 -2.70
CA GLU A 24 -31.50 6.59 -3.23
C GLU A 24 -30.56 6.19 -2.11
N VAL A 25 -30.44 7.02 -1.05
CA VAL A 25 -29.66 6.67 0.16
C VAL A 25 -30.20 5.40 0.79
N GLN A 26 -31.54 5.27 0.96
CA GLN A 26 -32.14 4.06 1.52
C GLN A 26 -31.88 2.81 0.70
N LYS A 27 -31.96 2.91 -0.62
CA LYS A 27 -31.71 1.80 -1.52
C LYS A 27 -30.28 1.32 -1.46
N GLU A 28 -29.30 2.25 -1.38
CA GLU A 28 -27.89 1.94 -1.35
C GLU A 28 -27.44 1.41 0.02
N ILE A 29 -27.83 2.11 1.10
CA ILE A 29 -27.38 1.79 2.48
C ILE A 29 -28.30 0.75 3.15
N LYS A 30 -29.47 0.45 2.61
CA LYS A 30 -30.46 -0.52 3.12
C LYS A 30 -30.87 -0.26 4.57
N THR A 31 -31.18 0.99 4.90
CA THR A 31 -31.58 1.39 6.27
C THR A 31 -32.78 2.34 6.27
N SER A 32 -33.36 2.60 7.46
CA SER A 32 -34.55 3.44 7.61
C SER A 32 -34.23 4.93 7.44
N ASN A 33 -35.24 5.73 7.03
CA ASN A 33 -35.13 7.19 6.95
C ASN A 33 -34.71 7.84 8.27
N GLN A 34 -35.22 7.32 9.39
CA GLN A 34 -34.90 7.85 10.69
C GLN A 34 -33.44 7.62 11.06
N THR A 35 -32.91 6.43 10.72
CA THR A 35 -31.50 6.08 10.92
C THR A 35 -30.60 6.95 10.03
N ILE A 36 -30.98 7.18 8.77
CA ILE A 36 -30.19 8.05 7.85
C ILE A 36 -30.09 9.47 8.40
N LYS A 37 -31.20 10.06 8.88
CA LYS A 37 -31.19 11.40 9.44
C LYS A 37 -30.34 11.50 10.71
N LYS A 38 -30.37 10.46 11.55
CA LYS A 38 -29.52 10.37 12.75
C LYS A 38 -28.05 10.26 12.33
N ASP A 39 -27.72 9.35 11.41
CA ASP A 39 -26.37 9.15 10.89
C ASP A 39 -25.80 10.46 10.27
N ILE A 40 -26.62 11.22 9.54
CA ILE A 40 -26.22 12.52 8.97
C ILE A 40 -25.95 13.56 10.09
N GLY A 41 -26.76 13.59 11.14
CA GLY A 41 -26.51 14.46 12.28
C GLY A 41 -25.18 14.18 12.97
N GLU A 42 -24.97 12.95 13.36
CA GLU A 42 -23.74 12.48 14.01
C GLU A 42 -22.51 12.67 13.11
N LEU A 43 -22.65 12.36 11.82
CA LEU A 43 -21.57 12.53 10.83
C LEU A 43 -21.20 14.01 10.65
N ASN A 44 -22.17 14.93 10.61
CA ASN A 44 -21.92 16.35 10.52
C ASN A 44 -21.19 16.92 11.75
N GLU A 45 -21.38 16.33 12.92
CA GLU A 45 -20.61 16.68 14.13
C GLU A 45 -19.16 16.22 14.00
N GLU A 46 -18.93 14.99 13.50
CA GLU A 46 -17.60 14.44 13.31
C GLU A 46 -16.76 15.14 12.24
N ILE A 47 -17.40 15.57 11.15
CA ILE A 47 -16.71 16.25 10.04
C ILE A 47 -16.83 17.79 10.13
N ALA A 48 -17.23 18.33 11.29
CA ALA A 48 -17.39 19.77 11.47
C ALA A 48 -16.10 20.54 11.12
N GLY A 49 -16.25 21.62 10.35
CA GLY A 49 -15.12 22.43 9.85
C GLY A 49 -14.41 21.86 8.62
N ILE A 50 -14.64 20.58 8.26
CA ILE A 50 -14.03 19.92 7.10
C ILE A 50 -15.04 19.81 5.97
N ALA A 51 -16.25 19.33 6.27
CA ALA A 51 -17.34 19.22 5.34
C ALA A 51 -18.69 19.28 6.06
N LYS A 52 -19.79 19.40 5.32
CA LYS A 52 -21.14 19.35 5.84
C LYS A 52 -22.11 18.74 4.84
N ILE A 53 -22.92 17.81 5.32
CA ILE A 53 -24.06 17.30 4.56
C ILE A 53 -25.26 18.21 4.84
N ILE A 54 -25.79 18.81 3.81
CA ILE A 54 -26.96 19.71 3.86
C ILE A 54 -28.13 19.09 3.13
N GLN A 55 -29.34 19.40 3.61
CA GLN A 55 -30.57 18.99 2.95
C GLN A 55 -31.20 20.19 2.23
N LYS A 56 -31.28 20.11 0.89
CA LYS A 56 -31.96 21.10 0.03
C LYS A 56 -33.01 20.40 -0.83
N ASN A 57 -34.26 20.89 -0.80
CA ASN A 57 -35.35 20.41 -1.67
C ASN A 57 -35.49 18.87 -1.69
N LYS A 58 -35.51 18.21 -0.54
CA LYS A 58 -35.60 16.75 -0.34
C LYS A 58 -34.37 15.94 -0.82
N HIS A 59 -33.29 16.60 -1.21
CA HIS A 59 -32.02 15.98 -1.58
C HIS A 59 -30.94 16.33 -0.57
N PHE A 60 -29.97 15.45 -0.41
CA PHE A 60 -28.75 15.70 0.34
C PHE A 60 -27.64 16.11 -0.63
N GLU A 61 -26.87 17.09 -0.21
CA GLU A 61 -25.69 17.62 -0.90
C GLU A 61 -24.54 17.66 0.09
N LEU A 62 -23.32 17.43 -0.39
CA LEU A 62 -22.11 17.51 0.41
C LEU A 62 -21.36 18.80 0.06
N GLU A 63 -21.14 19.66 1.06
CA GLU A 63 -20.29 20.83 0.96
C GLU A 63 -18.96 20.51 1.62
N ILE A 64 -17.85 20.63 0.90
CA ILE A 64 -16.49 20.35 1.39
C ILE A 64 -15.78 21.69 1.54
N TYR A 65 -15.31 21.99 2.75
CA TYR A 65 -14.63 23.24 3.09
C TYR A 65 -13.10 23.06 3.05
N ASP A 66 -12.61 21.86 3.42
CA ASP A 66 -11.20 21.47 3.40
C ASP A 66 -11.06 20.15 2.64
N PHE A 67 -10.63 20.24 1.38
CA PHE A 67 -10.51 19.08 0.49
C PHE A 67 -9.37 18.13 0.90
N ASP A 68 -8.29 18.65 1.44
CA ASP A 68 -7.14 17.82 1.82
C ASP A 68 -7.49 16.98 3.07
N PHE A 69 -8.11 17.60 4.08
CA PHE A 69 -8.61 16.88 5.24
C PHE A 69 -9.77 15.95 4.93
N PHE A 70 -10.66 16.32 4.01
CA PHE A 70 -11.77 15.48 3.59
C PHE A 70 -11.26 14.22 2.87
N ASP A 71 -10.25 14.36 2.01
CA ASP A 71 -9.61 13.23 1.33
C ASP A 71 -8.93 12.29 2.34
N GLU A 72 -8.26 12.82 3.36
CA GLU A 72 -7.74 12.03 4.49
C GLU A 72 -8.84 11.25 5.23
N ILE A 73 -10.01 11.86 5.45
CA ILE A 73 -11.17 11.19 6.06
C ILE A 73 -11.67 10.07 5.16
N MET A 74 -11.82 10.31 3.87
CA MET A 74 -12.28 9.31 2.91
C MET A 74 -11.27 8.17 2.75
N GLN A 75 -9.97 8.45 2.87
CA GLN A 75 -8.91 7.45 2.77
C GLN A 75 -8.67 6.67 4.07
N GLY A 76 -8.97 7.22 5.24
CA GLY A 76 -8.55 6.57 6.49
C GLY A 76 -9.38 6.78 7.75
N LYS A 77 -9.72 8.00 8.14
CA LYS A 77 -10.22 8.27 9.49
C LYS A 77 -11.59 7.68 9.84
N LEU A 78 -12.53 7.66 8.92
CA LEU A 78 -13.83 7.00 9.12
C LEU A 78 -13.72 5.46 9.12
N LYS A 79 -12.65 4.92 8.54
CA LYS A 79 -12.33 3.49 8.60
C LYS A 79 -11.62 3.09 9.90
N THR A 80 -10.95 4.03 10.57
CA THR A 80 -10.07 3.75 11.72
C THR A 80 -10.71 3.89 13.09
N ALA A 81 -11.89 4.53 13.22
CA ALA A 81 -12.59 4.55 14.50
C ALA A 81 -13.03 3.14 14.89
N SER A 82 -12.14 2.45 15.55
CA SER A 82 -12.28 1.34 16.52
C SER A 82 -13.43 0.36 16.30
N ASP A 83 -13.52 -0.32 15.16
CA ASP A 83 -14.50 -1.37 15.05
C ASP A 83 -13.87 -2.66 14.49
N PHE A 84 -13.47 -3.57 15.41
CA PHE A 84 -13.06 -4.93 15.08
C PHE A 84 -14.22 -5.82 14.57
N ASN A 85 -15.39 -5.24 14.26
CA ASN A 85 -16.47 -5.95 13.57
C ASN A 85 -16.12 -6.30 12.11
N SER A 86 -15.22 -5.55 11.49
CA SER A 86 -14.69 -5.90 10.17
C SER A 86 -13.62 -6.98 10.27
N ALA A 87 -13.82 -8.10 9.57
CA ALA A 87 -12.81 -9.17 9.50
C ALA A 87 -11.47 -8.65 8.96
N SER A 88 -11.49 -7.79 7.94
CA SER A 88 -10.26 -7.22 7.37
C SER A 88 -9.46 -6.42 8.38
N LYS A 89 -10.14 -5.64 9.24
CA LYS A 89 -9.48 -4.84 10.28
C LYS A 89 -8.93 -5.72 11.40
N ARG A 90 -9.68 -6.76 11.81
CA ARG A 90 -9.18 -7.73 12.78
C ARG A 90 -7.95 -8.48 12.25
N ILE A 91 -8.00 -8.92 10.99
CA ILE A 91 -6.87 -9.60 10.33
C ILE A 91 -5.63 -8.68 10.30
N ALA A 92 -5.81 -7.41 9.94
CA ALA A 92 -4.73 -6.43 9.96
C ALA A 92 -4.17 -6.22 11.36
N TYR A 93 -5.02 -6.14 12.37
CA TYR A 93 -4.61 -6.04 13.77
C TYR A 93 -3.83 -7.27 14.23
N LEU A 94 -4.36 -8.48 13.97
CA LEU A 94 -3.70 -9.74 14.32
C LEU A 94 -2.33 -9.85 13.66
N LEU A 95 -2.22 -9.45 12.39
CA LEU A 95 -0.94 -9.42 11.68
C LEU A 95 0.03 -8.43 12.33
N ASN A 96 -0.43 -7.21 12.65
CA ASN A 96 0.40 -6.21 13.30
C ASN A 96 0.93 -6.71 14.64
N ARG A 97 0.05 -7.27 15.48
CA ARG A 97 0.44 -7.83 16.78
C ARG A 97 1.46 -8.96 16.68
N LEU A 98 1.32 -9.83 15.66
CA LEU A 98 2.28 -10.91 15.41
C LEU A 98 3.64 -10.38 14.94
N ILE A 99 3.67 -9.25 14.20
CA ILE A 99 4.92 -8.65 13.71
C ILE A 99 5.63 -7.82 14.81
N GLU A 100 4.87 -7.17 15.69
CA GLU A 100 5.41 -6.34 16.78
C GLU A 100 6.02 -7.16 17.92
N THR A 101 5.70 -8.45 18.02
CA THR A 101 6.07 -9.28 19.16
C THR A 101 6.97 -10.44 18.73
N GLU A 102 8.12 -10.59 19.37
CA GLU A 102 8.98 -11.77 19.19
C GLU A 102 8.46 -12.99 19.98
N ASP A 103 7.70 -12.74 21.02
CA ASP A 103 7.13 -13.76 21.87
C ASP A 103 5.91 -14.46 21.25
N PHE A 104 5.55 -15.60 21.81
CA PHE A 104 4.33 -16.30 21.43
C PHE A 104 3.08 -15.59 21.95
N LEU A 105 2.15 -15.28 21.08
CA LEU A 105 0.84 -14.73 21.42
C LEU A 105 -0.18 -15.85 21.60
N ARG A 106 -0.87 -15.86 22.76
CA ARG A 106 -1.90 -16.84 23.03
C ARG A 106 -3.18 -16.50 22.28
N MET A 107 -3.89 -17.53 21.84
CA MET A 107 -5.15 -17.37 21.11
C MET A 107 -6.22 -16.66 21.95
N ASP A 108 -6.21 -16.91 23.26
CA ASP A 108 -7.20 -16.34 24.18
C ASP A 108 -6.93 -14.83 24.37
N ASP A 109 -5.66 -14.41 24.49
CA ASP A 109 -5.27 -13.01 24.58
C ASP A 109 -5.68 -12.27 23.30
N LEU A 110 -5.39 -12.83 22.11
CA LEU A 110 -5.78 -12.25 20.83
C LEU A 110 -7.32 -12.13 20.70
N SER A 111 -8.08 -13.10 21.19
CA SER A 111 -9.55 -13.06 21.15
C SER A 111 -10.12 -11.97 22.06
N GLU A 112 -9.52 -11.77 23.23
CA GLU A 112 -9.85 -10.71 24.17
C GLU A 112 -9.50 -9.32 23.61
N GLU A 113 -8.29 -9.15 23.05
CA GLU A 113 -7.84 -7.89 22.44
C GLU A 113 -8.78 -7.39 21.31
N VAL A 114 -9.27 -8.31 20.47
CA VAL A 114 -10.18 -7.95 19.37
C VAL A 114 -11.68 -8.07 19.72
N GLY A 115 -12.01 -8.50 20.94
CA GLY A 115 -13.38 -8.58 21.43
C GLY A 115 -14.28 -9.58 20.69
N VAL A 116 -13.72 -10.70 20.18
CA VAL A 116 -14.48 -11.73 19.46
C VAL A 116 -14.21 -13.12 20.00
N SER A 117 -15.02 -14.10 19.60
CA SER A 117 -14.81 -15.49 20.01
C SER A 117 -13.51 -16.08 19.47
N ARG A 118 -12.90 -17.01 20.20
CA ARG A 118 -11.74 -17.77 19.73
C ARG A 118 -11.97 -18.42 18.35
N GLY A 119 -13.18 -18.92 18.08
CA GLY A 119 -13.56 -19.49 16.79
C GLY A 119 -13.50 -18.47 15.65
N THR A 120 -13.82 -17.20 15.92
CA THR A 120 -13.69 -16.10 14.97
C THR A 120 -12.21 -15.80 14.67
N VAL A 121 -11.36 -15.73 15.71
CA VAL A 121 -9.91 -15.52 15.53
C VAL A 121 -9.28 -16.65 14.71
N VAL A 122 -9.69 -17.90 14.93
CA VAL A 122 -9.23 -19.07 14.14
C VAL A 122 -9.55 -18.88 12.64
N LYS A 123 -10.76 -18.40 12.32
CA LYS A 123 -11.15 -18.12 10.92
C LYS A 123 -10.32 -16.97 10.33
N ASP A 124 -10.16 -15.88 11.08
CA ASP A 124 -9.39 -14.71 10.66
C ASP A 124 -7.91 -15.11 10.43
N LEU A 125 -7.31 -15.92 11.30
CA LEU A 125 -5.96 -16.44 11.13
C LEU A 125 -5.82 -17.40 9.94
N LYS A 126 -6.85 -18.16 9.60
CA LYS A 126 -6.84 -18.97 8.37
C LYS A 126 -6.78 -18.08 7.15
N THR A 127 -7.64 -17.06 7.08
CA THR A 127 -7.62 -16.07 5.99
C THR A 127 -6.29 -15.32 5.94
N LEU A 128 -5.74 -14.93 7.09
CA LEU A 128 -4.42 -14.30 7.16
C LEU A 128 -3.33 -15.19 6.56
N LYS A 129 -3.29 -16.49 6.89
CA LYS A 129 -2.31 -17.42 6.32
C LYS A 129 -2.44 -17.55 4.80
N GLU A 130 -3.67 -17.53 4.27
CA GLU A 130 -3.92 -17.53 2.81
C GLU A 130 -3.41 -16.22 2.18
N MET A 131 -3.64 -15.06 2.82
CA MET A 131 -3.20 -13.75 2.30
C MET A 131 -1.68 -13.60 2.24
N ILE A 132 -0.95 -14.16 3.22
CA ILE A 132 0.51 -14.04 3.30
C ILE A 132 1.26 -15.18 2.58
N ASN A 133 0.57 -16.07 1.90
CA ASN A 133 1.16 -17.26 1.27
C ASN A 133 2.21 -16.92 0.19
N ASP A 134 2.05 -15.77 -0.47
CA ASP A 134 2.98 -15.26 -1.49
C ASP A 134 4.24 -14.60 -0.90
N PHE A 135 4.30 -14.46 0.43
CA PHE A 135 5.42 -13.85 1.16
C PHE A 135 6.26 -14.94 1.81
N ASP A 136 7.57 -14.71 1.93
CA ASP A 136 8.46 -15.67 2.60
C ASP A 136 8.36 -15.52 4.14
N VAL A 137 7.15 -15.72 4.65
CA VAL A 137 6.83 -15.67 6.08
C VAL A 137 5.96 -16.85 6.49
N LYS A 138 6.05 -17.25 7.76
CA LYS A 138 5.26 -18.35 8.32
C LYS A 138 4.69 -17.98 9.68
N ILE A 139 3.39 -18.22 9.87
CA ILE A 139 2.76 -18.20 11.20
C ILE A 139 2.80 -19.61 11.76
N THR A 140 3.60 -19.79 12.80
CA THR A 140 3.80 -21.07 13.50
C THR A 140 3.10 -21.08 14.84
N GLY A 141 2.53 -22.21 15.22
CA GLY A 141 1.93 -22.44 16.54
C GLY A 141 2.71 -23.48 17.33
N THR A 142 2.91 -23.22 18.60
CA THR A 142 3.49 -24.18 19.55
C THR A 142 2.44 -24.51 20.60
N PRO A 143 2.14 -25.82 20.85
CA PRO A 143 1.20 -26.21 21.89
C PRO A 143 1.55 -25.56 23.23
N ASN A 144 0.55 -25.03 23.92
CA ASN A 144 0.64 -24.35 25.22
C ASN A 144 1.46 -23.04 25.24
N LYS A 145 2.11 -22.64 24.14
CA LYS A 145 2.84 -21.36 24.04
C LYS A 145 2.07 -20.31 23.27
N GLY A 146 1.47 -20.68 22.14
CA GLY A 146 0.74 -19.73 21.29
C GLY A 146 1.25 -19.69 19.85
N LEU A 147 1.07 -18.55 19.20
CA LEU A 147 1.40 -18.27 17.80
C LEU A 147 2.53 -17.24 17.70
N ARG A 148 3.37 -17.37 16.68
CA ARG A 148 4.32 -16.34 16.30
C ARG A 148 4.49 -16.31 14.78
N ILE A 149 4.89 -15.16 14.25
CA ILE A 149 5.29 -15.01 12.85
C ILE A 149 6.81 -15.14 12.74
N ILE A 150 7.29 -15.76 11.67
CA ILE A 150 8.71 -15.91 11.35
C ILE A 150 8.89 -15.51 9.89
N GLY A 151 9.84 -14.64 9.62
CA GLY A 151 10.16 -14.18 8.27
C GLY A 151 11.32 -13.20 8.27
N ASP A 152 11.76 -12.85 7.08
CA ASP A 152 12.73 -11.79 6.88
C ASP A 152 12.13 -10.42 7.18
N GLU A 153 12.92 -9.49 7.71
CA GLU A 153 12.44 -8.15 8.05
C GLU A 153 11.87 -7.40 6.85
N LEU A 154 12.43 -7.57 5.65
CA LEU A 154 11.88 -6.99 4.43
C LEU A 154 10.44 -7.49 4.18
N GLU A 155 10.23 -8.80 4.25
CA GLU A 155 8.91 -9.40 4.02
C GLU A 155 7.89 -8.96 5.08
N LEU A 156 8.32 -8.87 6.35
CA LEU A 156 7.47 -8.36 7.44
C LEU A 156 7.06 -6.90 7.20
N ARG A 157 7.97 -6.03 6.75
CA ARG A 157 7.66 -4.65 6.40
C ARG A 157 6.73 -4.54 5.18
N LEU A 158 6.88 -5.40 4.17
CA LEU A 158 5.96 -5.45 3.04
C LEU A 158 4.56 -5.88 3.49
N LEU A 159 4.44 -6.82 4.43
CA LEU A 159 3.16 -7.17 5.04
C LEU A 159 2.52 -5.99 5.79
N LEU A 160 3.30 -5.24 6.57
CA LEU A 160 2.82 -4.01 7.21
C LEU A 160 2.35 -2.99 6.18
N PHE A 161 3.09 -2.81 5.10
CA PHE A 161 2.77 -1.87 4.03
C PHE A 161 1.46 -2.22 3.31
N TYR A 162 1.27 -3.51 2.92
CA TYR A 162 0.10 -3.91 2.14
C TYR A 162 -1.14 -4.20 2.97
N PHE A 163 -0.99 -4.79 4.14
CA PHE A 163 -2.13 -5.34 4.88
C PHE A 163 -2.44 -4.60 6.17
N VAL A 164 -1.50 -3.87 6.76
CA VAL A 164 -1.70 -3.16 8.01
C VAL A 164 -1.91 -1.66 7.79
N SER A 165 -1.03 -0.99 7.04
CA SER A 165 -1.08 0.46 6.85
C SER A 165 -2.41 1.01 6.29
N PRO A 166 -3.21 0.27 5.51
CA PRO A 166 -4.52 0.75 5.07
C PRO A 166 -5.56 0.89 6.20
N TYR A 167 -5.32 0.28 7.36
CA TYR A 167 -6.29 0.21 8.46
C TYR A 167 -5.89 1.00 9.69
N PHE A 168 -4.61 1.31 9.85
CA PHE A 168 -4.07 2.00 11.03
C PHE A 168 -3.28 3.22 10.57
N SER A 169 -3.63 4.39 11.13
CA SER A 169 -2.89 5.63 10.96
C SER A 169 -1.91 5.82 12.11
N GLU A 170 -0.80 6.45 11.83
CA GLU A 170 0.24 6.75 12.80
C GLU A 170 -0.22 7.77 13.86
N THR A 171 0.37 7.67 15.06
CA THR A 171 0.16 8.64 16.15
C THR A 171 0.81 9.97 15.78
N LYS A 172 0.08 11.06 15.95
CA LYS A 172 0.57 12.43 15.71
C LYS A 172 1.49 12.88 16.84
N THR A 173 2.79 12.88 16.60
CA THR A 173 3.81 13.47 17.48
C THR A 173 4.29 14.81 16.91
N GLU A 174 5.06 15.61 17.67
CA GLU A 174 5.71 16.83 17.13
C GLU A 174 6.65 16.47 15.97
N GLN A 175 7.43 15.40 16.11
CA GLN A 175 8.29 14.87 15.07
C GLN A 175 7.52 14.54 13.77
N PHE A 176 6.28 14.07 13.88
CA PHE A 176 5.41 13.83 12.73
C PHE A 176 5.10 15.11 11.92
N LEU A 177 5.00 16.27 12.59
CA LEU A 177 4.78 17.53 11.87
C LEU A 177 6.00 17.97 11.08
N GLU A 178 7.21 17.80 11.64
CA GLU A 178 8.48 18.11 10.98
C GLU A 178 8.71 17.14 9.81
N GLU A 179 8.48 15.85 10.00
CA GLU A 179 8.51 14.83 8.94
C GLU A 179 7.56 15.21 7.78
N LYS A 180 6.33 15.59 8.10
CA LYS A 180 5.35 16.02 7.08
C LYS A 180 5.83 17.25 6.31
N GLN A 181 6.53 18.18 6.95
CA GLN A 181 7.13 19.35 6.29
C GLN A 181 8.29 18.94 5.38
N ALA A 182 9.16 18.03 5.82
CA ALA A 182 10.26 17.50 5.03
C ALA A 182 9.76 16.78 3.76
N ILE A 183 8.76 15.92 3.91
CA ILE A 183 8.11 15.22 2.79
C ILE A 183 7.44 16.21 1.83
N LYS A 184 6.75 17.24 2.34
CA LYS A 184 6.12 18.27 1.51
C LYS A 184 7.15 19.11 0.74
N HIS A 185 8.31 19.38 1.36
CA HIS A 185 9.42 20.05 0.70
C HIS A 185 9.98 19.19 -0.44
N PHE A 186 10.22 17.91 -0.18
CA PHE A 186 10.62 16.93 -1.20
C PHE A 186 9.62 16.89 -2.36
N GLN A 187 8.32 16.81 -2.07
CA GLN A 187 7.27 16.81 -3.10
C GLN A 187 7.35 18.04 -4.01
N LYS A 188 7.53 19.24 -3.43
CA LYS A 188 7.63 20.47 -4.22
C LYS A 188 8.85 20.52 -5.14
N LYS A 189 9.98 19.97 -4.68
CA LYS A 189 11.23 19.95 -5.46
C LYS A 189 11.19 18.93 -6.59
N THR A 190 10.57 17.79 -6.38
CA THR A 190 10.57 16.66 -7.33
C THR A 190 9.35 16.58 -8.21
N ASN A 191 8.30 17.37 -7.94
CA ASN A 191 6.97 17.24 -8.55
C ASN A 191 6.36 15.83 -8.38
N ALA A 192 6.69 15.14 -7.28
CA ALA A 192 6.14 13.83 -6.95
C ALA A 192 4.61 13.87 -6.91
N SER A 193 3.97 12.86 -7.48
CA SER A 193 2.52 12.70 -7.46
C SER A 193 2.00 12.47 -6.04
N LYS A 194 0.72 12.79 -5.79
CA LYS A 194 0.07 12.48 -4.49
C LYS A 194 0.20 10.99 -4.14
N GLN A 195 0.09 10.11 -5.11
CA GLN A 195 0.20 8.66 -4.89
C GLN A 195 1.60 8.27 -4.41
N GLU A 196 2.66 8.78 -5.07
CA GLU A 196 4.05 8.52 -4.67
C GLU A 196 4.32 9.02 -3.26
N ILE A 197 3.87 10.23 -2.92
CA ILE A 197 4.02 10.80 -1.59
C ILE A 197 3.25 10.01 -0.53
N THR A 198 2.02 9.58 -0.83
CA THR A 198 1.24 8.75 0.08
C THR A 198 1.96 7.42 0.39
N LEU A 199 2.52 6.77 -0.61
CA LEU A 199 3.26 5.52 -0.42
C LEU A 199 4.59 5.77 0.30
N LEU A 200 5.30 6.83 -0.05
CA LEU A 200 6.56 7.24 0.60
C LEU A 200 6.35 7.49 2.10
N THR A 201 5.32 8.28 2.45
CA THR A 201 4.97 8.53 3.86
C THR A 201 4.70 7.24 4.64
N LYS A 202 3.95 6.30 4.05
CA LYS A 202 3.70 5.00 4.68
C LYS A 202 4.97 4.21 4.91
N VAL A 203 5.86 4.18 3.93
CA VAL A 203 7.12 3.43 4.04
C VAL A 203 8.05 4.07 5.06
N ILE A 204 8.14 5.40 5.10
CA ILE A 204 8.90 6.12 6.12
C ILE A 204 8.39 5.75 7.51
N GLY A 205 7.09 5.85 7.77
CA GLY A 205 6.52 5.53 9.07
C GLY A 205 6.75 4.08 9.49
N ILE A 206 6.59 3.12 8.56
CA ILE A 206 6.91 1.71 8.84
C ILE A 206 8.40 1.56 9.19
N SER A 207 9.31 2.19 8.42
CA SER A 207 10.74 2.10 8.66
C SER A 207 11.11 2.65 10.02
N LEU A 208 10.65 3.86 10.35
CA LEU A 208 10.94 4.53 11.62
C LEU A 208 10.43 3.73 12.82
N ASN A 209 9.20 3.20 12.74
CA ASN A 209 8.63 2.36 13.80
C ASN A 209 9.43 1.07 14.00
N ARG A 210 9.84 0.41 12.91
CA ARG A 210 10.65 -0.82 13.00
C ARG A 210 12.05 -0.54 13.54
N ILE A 211 12.68 0.55 13.11
CA ILE A 211 14.00 0.98 13.58
C ILE A 211 13.95 1.33 15.08
N SER A 212 12.95 2.08 15.55
CA SER A 212 12.79 2.44 16.97
C SER A 212 12.63 1.21 17.87
N SER A 213 12.07 0.13 17.33
CA SER A 213 11.96 -1.17 17.99
C SER A 213 13.17 -2.09 17.77
N ASN A 214 14.26 -1.58 17.18
CA ASN A 214 15.52 -2.29 16.89
C ASN A 214 15.39 -3.43 15.86
N TYR A 215 14.35 -3.40 15.00
CA TYR A 215 14.20 -4.30 13.88
C TYR A 215 14.79 -3.67 12.61
N LEU A 216 16.05 -3.96 12.34
CA LEU A 216 16.81 -3.34 11.25
C LEU A 216 16.88 -4.25 10.02
N LEU A 217 16.89 -3.65 8.82
CA LEU A 217 17.30 -4.34 7.61
C LEU A 217 18.81 -4.61 7.63
N LYS A 218 19.20 -5.87 7.76
CA LYS A 218 20.60 -6.29 7.94
C LYS A 218 21.29 -6.76 6.66
N LYS A 219 20.57 -6.88 5.57
CA LYS A 219 21.10 -7.37 4.29
C LYS A 219 20.54 -6.56 3.12
N PRO A 220 21.28 -6.52 1.99
CA PRO A 220 20.82 -5.83 0.79
C PRO A 220 19.50 -6.43 0.29
N ILE A 221 18.63 -5.58 -0.25
CA ILE A 221 17.44 -6.01 -0.98
C ILE A 221 17.91 -6.59 -2.31
N ASN A 222 17.73 -7.90 -2.49
CA ASN A 222 18.21 -8.61 -3.66
C ASN A 222 17.76 -7.93 -4.96
N ARG A 223 18.68 -7.76 -5.91
CA ARG A 223 18.45 -7.15 -7.23
C ARG A 223 17.99 -5.68 -7.19
N TYR A 224 17.96 -5.04 -6.02
CA TYR A 224 17.58 -3.64 -5.85
C TYR A 224 18.69 -2.79 -5.25
N SER A 225 19.27 -3.24 -4.12
CA SER A 225 20.33 -2.50 -3.43
C SER A 225 21.54 -2.29 -4.34
N GLY A 226 22.04 -1.05 -4.36
CA GLY A 226 23.17 -0.66 -5.20
C GLY A 226 22.86 -0.43 -6.68
N CYS A 227 21.62 -0.68 -7.12
CA CYS A 227 21.22 -0.45 -8.52
C CYS A 227 20.91 1.02 -8.85
N PHE A 228 20.76 1.87 -7.85
CA PHE A 228 20.36 3.26 -8.03
C PHE A 228 21.35 4.23 -7.41
N GLU A 229 21.46 5.41 -8.00
CA GLU A 229 22.01 6.61 -7.39
C GLU A 229 20.85 7.48 -6.93
N TYR A 230 20.91 7.90 -5.67
CA TYR A 230 19.86 8.78 -5.14
C TYR A 230 20.01 10.18 -5.68
N ILE A 231 18.91 10.78 -6.11
CA ILE A 231 18.87 12.20 -6.44
C ILE A 231 19.18 13.05 -5.22
N GLN A 232 19.66 14.27 -5.42
CA GLN A 232 20.02 15.17 -4.32
C GLN A 232 18.85 15.41 -3.38
N GLU A 233 17.65 15.62 -3.91
CA GLU A 233 16.43 15.89 -3.15
C GLU A 233 16.05 14.74 -2.21
N PHE A 234 16.30 13.49 -2.62
CA PHE A 234 16.08 12.33 -1.76
C PHE A 234 17.12 12.25 -0.64
N ASN A 235 18.39 12.54 -0.94
CA ASN A 235 19.42 12.60 0.08
C ASN A 235 19.14 13.70 1.12
N GLU A 236 18.64 14.87 0.67
CA GLU A 236 18.20 15.94 1.57
C GLU A 236 17.05 15.50 2.48
N LEU A 237 16.04 14.80 1.92
CA LEU A 237 14.95 14.22 2.72
C LEU A 237 15.46 13.23 3.76
N ILE A 238 16.35 12.32 3.37
CA ILE A 238 16.94 11.35 4.28
C ILE A 238 17.71 12.04 5.42
N ASN A 239 18.52 13.04 5.11
CA ASN A 239 19.28 13.80 6.13
C ASN A 239 18.33 14.52 7.11
N GLN A 240 17.24 15.09 6.64
CA GLN A 240 16.22 15.70 7.49
C GLN A 240 15.54 14.67 8.40
N LEU A 241 15.23 13.48 7.90
CA LEU A 241 14.67 12.41 8.73
C LEU A 241 15.67 11.91 9.78
N GLU A 242 16.96 11.75 9.42
CA GLU A 242 18.03 11.38 10.35
C GLU A 242 18.18 12.43 11.48
N GLU A 243 18.04 13.72 11.16
CA GLU A 243 18.07 14.82 12.13
C GLU A 243 16.82 14.85 13.04
N ILE A 244 15.60 14.78 12.46
CA ILE A 244 14.34 14.81 13.21
C ILE A 244 14.24 13.67 14.23
N TYR A 245 14.71 12.48 13.86
CA TYR A 245 14.58 11.28 14.67
C TYR A 245 15.85 10.89 15.41
N GLU A 246 16.92 11.71 15.31
CA GLU A 246 18.23 11.51 15.96
C GLU A 246 18.81 10.09 15.69
N LEU A 247 18.72 9.64 14.43
CA LEU A 247 19.16 8.30 14.02
C LEU A 247 20.01 8.35 12.75
N THR A 248 20.67 7.24 12.44
CA THR A 248 21.37 7.06 11.16
C THR A 248 20.77 5.89 10.40
N LEU A 249 20.33 6.15 9.17
CA LEU A 249 19.75 5.14 8.29
C LEU A 249 20.85 4.39 7.54
N SER A 250 20.86 3.07 7.66
CA SER A 250 21.75 2.24 6.85
C SER A 250 21.39 2.35 5.36
N GLN A 251 22.30 1.95 4.48
CA GLN A 251 22.04 1.91 3.05
C GLN A 251 20.79 1.07 2.71
N TYR A 252 20.56 -0.03 3.43
CA TYR A 252 19.42 -0.91 3.20
C TYR A 252 18.08 -0.27 3.61
N GLU A 253 18.09 0.55 4.66
CA GLU A 253 16.94 1.36 5.06
C GLU A 253 16.62 2.44 4.02
N LYS A 254 17.63 3.14 3.51
CA LYS A 254 17.50 4.12 2.43
C LYS A 254 16.95 3.47 1.16
N ASP A 255 17.43 2.27 0.83
CA ASP A 255 16.93 1.47 -0.30
C ASP A 255 15.43 1.15 -0.12
N PHE A 256 15.04 0.69 1.07
CA PHE A 256 13.63 0.39 1.35
C PHE A 256 12.75 1.65 1.33
N ILE A 257 13.19 2.76 1.92
CA ILE A 257 12.44 4.03 1.88
C ILE A 257 12.27 4.53 0.45
N SER A 258 13.23 4.26 -0.44
CA SER A 258 13.22 4.74 -1.82
C SER A 258 12.25 4.01 -2.74
N PHE A 259 11.84 2.78 -2.41
CA PHE A 259 11.13 1.93 -3.38
C PHE A 259 9.82 2.51 -3.92
N PRO A 260 9.00 3.27 -3.17
CA PRO A 260 7.76 3.85 -3.69
C PRO A 260 7.98 4.76 -4.89
N LEU A 261 9.12 5.44 -4.93
CA LEU A 261 9.49 6.34 -6.02
C LEU A 261 9.91 5.60 -7.30
N ASN A 262 10.22 4.29 -7.18
CA ASN A 262 10.73 3.45 -8.26
C ASN A 262 9.74 2.41 -8.76
N ILE A 263 8.48 2.40 -8.25
CA ILE A 263 7.46 1.44 -8.66
C ILE A 263 6.26 2.05 -9.38
N ILE A 264 6.05 3.38 -9.28
CA ILE A 264 4.88 4.06 -9.86
C ILE A 264 5.23 4.70 -11.19
N ASN A 265 6.23 5.56 -11.21
CA ASN A 265 6.54 6.36 -12.37
C ASN A 265 8.06 6.47 -12.61
N THR A 266 8.41 6.75 -13.87
CA THR A 266 9.78 7.03 -14.28
C THR A 266 10.19 8.50 -14.11
N SER A 267 9.27 9.38 -13.71
CA SER A 267 9.50 10.83 -13.66
C SER A 267 10.28 11.29 -12.42
N ILE A 268 10.25 10.51 -11.34
CA ILE A 268 11.12 10.72 -10.18
C ILE A 268 12.20 9.65 -10.26
N THR A 269 13.07 9.83 -11.19
CA THR A 269 14.14 8.91 -11.44
C THR A 269 15.21 9.04 -10.38
N MET A 270 15.24 8.09 -9.50
CA MET A 270 16.53 7.62 -9.04
C MET A 270 17.28 7.13 -10.29
N ILE A 271 18.43 7.71 -10.55
CA ILE A 271 19.23 7.36 -11.71
C ILE A 271 19.70 5.93 -11.51
N ARG A 272 19.20 5.00 -12.32
CA ARG A 272 19.71 3.63 -12.32
C ARG A 272 21.16 3.66 -12.76
N LYS A 273 22.07 3.08 -11.98
CA LYS A 273 23.48 3.00 -12.31
C LYS A 273 23.69 2.27 -13.63
N ALA A 274 24.62 2.73 -14.46
CA ALA A 274 24.93 2.14 -15.75
C ALA A 274 25.30 0.64 -15.66
N ASN A 275 25.86 0.22 -14.53
CA ASN A 275 26.27 -1.18 -14.29
C ASN A 275 25.14 -2.10 -13.81
N SER A 276 23.93 -1.60 -13.59
CA SER A 276 22.77 -2.45 -13.31
C SER A 276 22.26 -3.01 -14.63
N ASP A 277 22.79 -4.15 -15.04
CA ASP A 277 22.56 -4.69 -16.36
C ASP A 277 21.15 -5.25 -16.52
N LEU A 278 20.27 -4.41 -17.07
CA LEU A 278 18.91 -4.81 -17.44
C LEU A 278 18.90 -5.87 -18.57
N ARG A 279 20.04 -6.05 -19.25
CA ARG A 279 20.15 -7.11 -20.26
C ARG A 279 20.00 -8.51 -19.68
N LEU A 280 20.37 -8.70 -18.41
CA LEU A 280 20.11 -9.96 -17.69
C LEU A 280 18.62 -10.36 -17.73
N TYR A 281 17.72 -9.38 -17.83
CA TYR A 281 16.28 -9.61 -17.90
C TYR A 281 15.76 -9.53 -19.35
N PHE A 282 16.33 -8.65 -20.15
CA PHE A 282 15.92 -8.43 -21.52
C PHE A 282 16.29 -9.61 -22.45
N ASP A 283 17.51 -10.13 -22.33
CA ASP A 283 18.00 -11.19 -23.22
C ASP A 283 17.19 -12.50 -23.11
N PRO A 284 16.80 -13.00 -21.94
CA PRO A 284 15.89 -14.14 -21.83
C PRO A 284 14.52 -13.91 -22.49
N MET A 285 13.99 -12.67 -22.40
CA MET A 285 12.74 -12.30 -23.08
C MET A 285 12.92 -12.38 -24.60
N MET A 286 14.01 -11.79 -25.11
CA MET A 286 14.31 -11.83 -26.55
C MET A 286 14.54 -13.23 -27.09
N MET A 287 15.18 -14.10 -26.30
CA MET A 287 15.33 -15.52 -26.68
C MET A 287 13.99 -16.23 -26.89
N ARG A 288 12.95 -15.89 -26.11
CA ARG A 288 11.61 -16.45 -26.30
C ARG A 288 10.90 -15.83 -27.51
N ILE A 289 10.99 -14.51 -27.70
CA ILE A 289 10.39 -13.81 -28.85
C ILE A 289 10.95 -14.32 -30.16
N ARG A 290 12.26 -14.53 -30.25
CA ARG A 290 12.93 -15.11 -31.46
C ARG A 290 12.41 -16.49 -31.83
N ARG A 291 12.01 -17.31 -30.85
CA ARG A 291 11.42 -18.63 -31.13
C ARG A 291 10.05 -18.56 -31.80
N LEU A 292 9.38 -17.43 -31.71
CA LEU A 292 8.09 -17.23 -32.38
C LEU A 292 8.24 -16.94 -33.87
N ASP A 293 9.48 -16.77 -34.35
CA ASP A 293 9.87 -16.57 -35.77
C ASP A 293 9.08 -15.43 -36.48
N LEU A 294 8.74 -14.41 -35.72
CA LEU A 294 7.67 -13.51 -36.10
C LEU A 294 8.12 -12.18 -36.71
N ILE A 295 9.38 -11.73 -36.49
CA ILE A 295 9.77 -10.36 -36.90
C ILE A 295 11.31 -10.19 -36.91
N ASP A 296 11.82 -9.47 -37.89
CA ASP A 296 13.17 -8.87 -37.86
C ASP A 296 13.13 -7.63 -36.95
N LEU A 297 13.50 -7.81 -35.68
CA LEU A 297 13.45 -6.76 -34.65
C LEU A 297 14.83 -6.15 -34.48
N ASP A 298 14.92 -4.81 -34.55
CA ASP A 298 16.08 -4.08 -34.02
C ASP A 298 16.09 -4.17 -32.48
N GLU A 299 16.81 -5.18 -31.96
CA GLU A 299 16.91 -5.43 -30.53
C GLU A 299 17.54 -4.28 -29.75
N SER A 300 18.44 -3.52 -30.37
CA SER A 300 19.10 -2.39 -29.73
C SER A 300 18.11 -1.25 -29.51
N PHE A 301 17.28 -0.97 -30.50
CA PHE A 301 16.20 0.00 -30.39
C PHE A 301 15.17 -0.45 -29.35
N LEU A 302 14.71 -1.71 -29.44
CA LEU A 302 13.72 -2.27 -28.50
C LEU A 302 14.23 -2.24 -27.04
N TYR A 303 15.52 -2.54 -26.83
CA TYR A 303 16.12 -2.47 -25.49
C TYR A 303 16.09 -1.04 -24.94
N GLN A 304 16.39 -0.03 -25.74
CA GLN A 304 16.37 1.37 -25.30
C GLN A 304 14.95 1.82 -24.92
N GLU A 305 13.95 1.43 -25.70
CA GLU A 305 12.54 1.73 -25.42
C GLU A 305 12.04 1.00 -24.15
N MET A 306 12.44 -0.25 -23.98
CA MET A 306 11.90 -1.10 -22.88
C MET A 306 12.63 -0.92 -21.56
N LYS A 307 13.86 -0.42 -21.51
CA LYS A 307 14.69 -0.40 -20.30
C LYS A 307 14.02 0.26 -19.08
N GLN A 308 13.25 1.33 -19.29
CA GLN A 308 12.52 2.01 -18.21
C GLN A 308 11.37 1.15 -17.71
N HIS A 309 10.60 0.56 -18.62
CA HIS A 309 9.51 -0.34 -18.28
C HIS A 309 9.99 -1.60 -17.56
N LEU A 310 11.12 -2.18 -18.00
CA LEU A 310 11.76 -3.30 -17.35
C LEU A 310 12.21 -2.95 -15.93
N SER A 311 12.82 -1.78 -15.75
CA SER A 311 13.23 -1.32 -14.42
C SER A 311 12.04 -1.24 -13.46
N LEU A 312 10.93 -0.62 -13.90
CA LEU A 312 9.71 -0.55 -13.10
C LEU A 312 9.13 -1.94 -12.81
N LEU A 313 9.06 -2.81 -13.81
CA LEU A 313 8.51 -4.15 -13.67
C LEU A 313 9.31 -4.97 -12.65
N ILE A 314 10.63 -4.96 -12.75
CA ILE A 314 11.52 -5.66 -11.82
C ILE A 314 11.31 -5.13 -10.39
N ASN A 315 11.28 -3.82 -10.21
CA ASN A 315 11.05 -3.23 -8.88
C ASN A 315 9.68 -3.64 -8.33
N ARG A 316 8.62 -3.64 -9.16
CA ARG A 316 7.29 -4.10 -8.75
C ARG A 316 7.28 -5.56 -8.33
N VAL A 317 8.00 -6.42 -9.02
CA VAL A 317 8.15 -7.84 -8.63
C VAL A 317 8.89 -7.97 -7.31
N ILE A 318 10.04 -7.28 -7.14
CA ILE A 318 10.83 -7.31 -5.91
C ILE A 318 10.00 -6.88 -4.69
N PHE A 319 9.24 -5.78 -4.83
CA PHE A 319 8.41 -5.26 -3.75
C PHE A 319 6.97 -5.76 -3.76
N ARG A 320 6.64 -6.77 -4.60
CA ARG A 320 5.30 -7.39 -4.71
C ARG A 320 4.19 -6.37 -4.99
N TYR A 321 4.53 -5.26 -5.67
CA TYR A 321 3.57 -4.21 -5.98
C TYR A 321 2.68 -4.61 -7.14
N ARG A 322 1.39 -4.82 -6.86
CA ARG A 322 0.38 -5.15 -7.87
C ARG A 322 -0.35 -3.90 -8.32
N LEU A 323 -0.35 -3.64 -9.62
CA LEU A 323 -1.23 -2.64 -10.21
C LEU A 323 -2.66 -3.18 -10.23
N THR A 324 -3.60 -2.32 -9.88
CA THR A 324 -5.03 -2.62 -10.12
C THR A 324 -5.29 -2.46 -11.61
N ASP A 325 -5.36 -3.55 -12.34
CA ASP A 325 -5.65 -3.51 -13.77
C ASP A 325 -7.16 -3.36 -13.98
N LEU A 326 -7.57 -2.18 -14.43
CA LEU A 326 -8.97 -1.88 -14.80
C LEU A 326 -9.34 -2.47 -16.17
N PHE A 327 -8.36 -2.92 -16.95
CA PHE A 327 -8.53 -3.38 -18.33
C PHE A 327 -8.22 -4.87 -18.51
N TYR A 328 -8.11 -5.61 -17.40
CA TYR A 328 -7.84 -7.04 -17.45
C TYR A 328 -8.87 -7.77 -18.33
N GLY A 329 -8.37 -8.49 -19.34
CA GLY A 329 -9.18 -9.18 -20.33
C GLY A 329 -9.63 -8.33 -21.53
N GLU A 330 -9.61 -7.00 -21.48
CA GLU A 330 -9.89 -6.15 -22.64
C GLU A 330 -8.69 -6.05 -23.60
N ILE A 331 -7.48 -5.99 -23.05
CA ILE A 331 -6.21 -5.94 -23.83
C ILE A 331 -6.04 -7.24 -24.61
N GLU A 332 -6.28 -8.40 -23.99
CA GLU A 332 -6.22 -9.70 -24.62
C GLU A 332 -7.16 -9.81 -25.80
N LYS A 333 -8.41 -9.30 -25.65
CA LYS A 333 -9.41 -9.33 -26.72
C LYS A 333 -9.10 -8.40 -27.88
N LYS A 334 -8.59 -7.17 -27.56
CA LYS A 334 -8.32 -6.16 -28.59
C LYS A 334 -6.99 -6.36 -29.30
N TYR A 335 -5.99 -6.89 -28.61
CA TYR A 335 -4.61 -7.04 -29.09
C TYR A 335 -4.07 -8.44 -28.77
N PRO A 336 -4.70 -9.52 -29.24
CA PRO A 336 -4.38 -10.90 -28.84
C PRO A 336 -2.92 -11.27 -29.15
N PHE A 337 -2.38 -10.82 -30.26
CA PHE A 337 -1.00 -11.06 -30.65
C PHE A 337 0.00 -10.37 -29.73
N SER A 338 -0.18 -9.08 -29.48
CA SER A 338 0.69 -8.33 -28.55
C SER A 338 0.59 -8.86 -27.13
N TYR A 339 -0.59 -9.30 -26.71
CA TYR A 339 -0.80 -9.95 -25.41
C TYR A 339 -0.04 -11.27 -25.30
N GLN A 340 -0.05 -12.09 -26.35
CA GLN A 340 0.69 -13.35 -26.38
C GLN A 340 2.21 -13.11 -26.25
N ILE A 341 2.76 -12.15 -27.00
CA ILE A 341 4.18 -11.76 -26.88
C ILE A 341 4.50 -11.29 -25.45
N ALA A 342 3.69 -10.39 -24.89
CA ALA A 342 3.87 -9.90 -23.53
C ALA A 342 3.83 -11.03 -22.49
N SER A 343 2.93 -11.99 -22.66
CA SER A 343 2.80 -13.15 -21.78
C SER A 343 4.05 -14.05 -21.82
N GLU A 344 4.62 -14.28 -23.00
CA GLU A 344 5.90 -15.00 -23.14
C GLU A 344 7.07 -14.26 -22.47
N CYS A 345 7.11 -12.93 -22.60
CA CYS A 345 8.09 -12.09 -21.92
C CYS A 345 7.98 -12.20 -20.40
N ILE A 346 6.75 -12.13 -19.87
CA ILE A 346 6.50 -12.25 -18.43
C ILE A 346 6.93 -13.62 -17.92
N GLN A 347 6.57 -14.72 -18.61
CA GLN A 347 6.99 -16.06 -18.21
C GLN A 347 8.51 -16.23 -18.20
N ALA A 348 9.23 -15.60 -19.16
CA ALA A 348 10.69 -15.60 -19.17
C ALA A 348 11.26 -14.87 -17.94
N LEU A 349 10.68 -13.72 -17.59
CA LEU A 349 11.06 -12.94 -16.41
C LEU A 349 10.78 -13.70 -15.11
N GLU A 350 9.60 -14.27 -14.96
CA GLU A 350 9.22 -15.06 -13.78
C GLU A 350 10.18 -16.22 -13.56
N SER A 351 10.50 -16.96 -14.62
CA SER A 351 11.45 -18.08 -14.57
C SER A 351 12.84 -17.63 -14.11
N TYR A 352 13.27 -16.44 -14.55
CA TYR A 352 14.57 -15.87 -14.19
C TYR A 352 14.60 -15.25 -12.79
N LEU A 353 13.47 -14.69 -12.34
CA LEU A 353 13.36 -14.06 -11.01
C LEU A 353 13.17 -15.09 -9.89
N ALA A 354 12.66 -16.29 -10.22
CA ALA A 354 12.50 -17.39 -9.27
C ALA A 354 13.83 -18.11 -8.95
N THR A 355 14.87 -17.94 -9.76
CA THR A 355 16.23 -18.43 -9.53
C THR A 355 17.09 -17.39 -8.80
#